data_e1089a7835255651f6161bc31b35041a
#
_entry.id   e1089a7835255651f6161bc31b35041a
#
_cell.length_a   1.000
_cell.length_b   1.000
_cell.length_c   1.000
_cell.angle_alpha   90.00
_cell.angle_beta   90.00
_cell.angle_gamma   90.00
#
_symmetry.space_group_name_H-M   'P 1'
#
loop_
_entity.id
_entity.type
_entity.pdbx_description
1 polymer ?
#
loop_
_entity_poly.entity_id
_entity_poly.type
_entity_poly.pdbx_seq_one_letter_code
_entity_poly.pdbx_strand_id
1 'polypeptide(L)'
;EVAARFPTQIDGFRALVAAVRSFDDVSLDAPALSAREGVRRHVNDPLLEDMLFCPLMYYGSATERDMDFGQFVIMFKALFLEGFARPLEGVRVILRTLLAKYRAAGGERRMKCGVRRIEARGGRVAALILDDGTEVTARQVISSIGAPETERLITGDVPNGQGTTPAGNLSFVETISVLNREPAELGWGGDTIVFFNDSERFDYSRPQEDVDTRSGVICIPNNFEYGAGRRLPEGLVRVTCLARHDRWTAMPEE
;
A
#
# COMPACT_ATOMS: atom_id res chain seq x y z
N GLU A 1 2.50 4.09 -26.12
CA GLU A 1 2.69 2.63 -25.96
C GLU A 1 1.42 1.86 -26.28
N VAL A 2 0.26 2.17 -25.65
CA VAL A 2 -1.02 1.46 -25.91
C VAL A 2 -1.37 1.47 -27.41
N ALA A 3 -1.27 2.63 -28.11
CA ALA A 3 -1.54 2.72 -29.53
C ALA A 3 -0.63 1.81 -30.39
N ALA A 4 0.60 1.58 -29.95
CA ALA A 4 1.55 0.76 -30.68
C ALA A 4 1.36 -0.75 -30.41
N ARG A 5 1.04 -1.13 -29.18
CA ARG A 5 0.93 -2.54 -28.78
C ARG A 5 -0.49 -3.09 -28.85
N PHE A 6 -1.49 -2.23 -28.65
CA PHE A 6 -2.91 -2.56 -28.61
C PHE A 6 -3.71 -1.61 -29.54
N PRO A 7 -3.42 -1.56 -30.85
CA PRO A 7 -4.01 -0.57 -31.77
C PRO A 7 -5.55 -0.64 -31.81
N THR A 8 -6.13 -1.82 -31.61
CA THR A 8 -7.60 -1.99 -31.57
C THR A 8 -8.25 -1.51 -30.29
N GLN A 9 -7.46 -1.27 -29.22
CA GLN A 9 -7.95 -0.85 -27.90
C GLN A 9 -7.78 0.66 -27.66
N ILE A 10 -7.13 1.39 -28.56
CA ILE A 10 -6.71 2.77 -28.27
C ILE A 10 -7.88 3.72 -27.99
N ASP A 11 -8.97 3.59 -28.71
CA ASP A 11 -10.13 4.47 -28.51
C ASP A 11 -10.87 4.12 -27.22
N GLY A 12 -11.01 2.84 -26.91
CA GLY A 12 -11.52 2.38 -25.62
C GLY A 12 -10.63 2.84 -24.46
N PHE A 13 -9.30 2.72 -24.61
CA PHE A 13 -8.38 3.23 -23.59
C PHE A 13 -8.47 4.75 -23.39
N ARG A 14 -8.64 5.52 -24.45
CA ARG A 14 -8.89 6.97 -24.34
C ARG A 14 -10.21 7.28 -23.63
N ALA A 15 -11.24 6.50 -23.90
CA ALA A 15 -12.53 6.61 -23.20
C ALA A 15 -12.40 6.28 -21.70
N LEU A 16 -11.62 5.23 -21.35
CA LEU A 16 -11.30 4.92 -19.96
C LEU A 16 -10.59 6.11 -19.28
N VAL A 17 -9.57 6.68 -19.93
CA VAL A 17 -8.84 7.85 -19.39
C VAL A 17 -9.79 9.03 -19.17
N ALA A 18 -10.72 9.28 -20.09
CA ALA A 18 -11.71 10.33 -19.94
C ALA A 18 -12.66 10.06 -18.76
N ALA A 19 -13.13 8.81 -18.61
CA ALA A 19 -13.98 8.40 -17.49
C ALA A 19 -13.24 8.55 -16.14
N VAL A 20 -11.97 8.14 -16.08
CA VAL A 20 -11.11 8.30 -14.89
C VAL A 20 -10.94 9.78 -14.52
N ARG A 21 -10.73 10.65 -15.50
CA ARG A 21 -10.57 12.10 -15.25
C ARG A 21 -11.83 12.78 -14.73
N SER A 22 -12.99 12.33 -15.18
CA SER A 22 -14.29 12.90 -14.80
C SER A 22 -14.89 12.30 -13.54
N PHE A 23 -14.30 11.22 -13.03
CA PHE A 23 -14.80 10.55 -11.82
C PHE A 23 -14.53 11.37 -10.57
N ASP A 24 -15.57 11.51 -9.72
CA ASP A 24 -15.44 12.14 -8.40
C ASP A 24 -14.85 11.11 -7.40
N ASP A 25 -13.53 11.16 -7.24
CA ASP A 25 -12.75 10.26 -6.40
C ASP A 25 -12.67 10.70 -4.92
N VAL A 26 -13.31 11.81 -4.56
CA VAL A 26 -13.38 12.30 -3.17
C VAL A 26 -14.76 12.11 -2.54
N SER A 27 -15.76 11.72 -3.32
CA SER A 27 -17.10 11.45 -2.82
C SER A 27 -17.13 10.19 -1.95
N LEU A 28 -17.58 10.33 -0.70
CA LEU A 28 -17.81 9.21 0.21
C LEU A 28 -19.14 8.48 -0.08
N ASP A 29 -20.01 9.07 -0.91
CA ASP A 29 -21.32 8.53 -1.27
C ASP A 29 -21.29 7.73 -2.59
N ALA A 30 -20.11 7.61 -3.22
CA ALA A 30 -19.96 6.83 -4.44
C ALA A 30 -20.27 5.34 -4.15
N PRO A 31 -21.10 4.69 -4.99
CA PRO A 31 -21.39 3.27 -4.81
C PRO A 31 -20.12 2.45 -5.05
N ALA A 32 -19.94 1.40 -4.25
CA ALA A 32 -18.86 0.44 -4.47
C ALA A 32 -19.06 -0.25 -5.83
N LEU A 33 -18.08 -0.13 -6.71
CA LEU A 33 -18.09 -0.70 -8.05
C LEU A 33 -16.81 -1.53 -8.24
N SER A 34 -16.93 -2.67 -8.94
CA SER A 34 -15.79 -3.44 -9.39
C SER A 34 -14.95 -2.63 -10.38
N ALA A 35 -13.66 -2.51 -10.12
CA ALA A 35 -12.75 -1.83 -11.04
C ALA A 35 -12.64 -2.60 -12.36
N ARG A 36 -12.59 -3.93 -12.31
CA ARG A 36 -12.54 -4.75 -13.52
C ARG A 36 -13.78 -4.59 -14.38
N GLU A 37 -14.97 -4.54 -13.79
CA GLU A 37 -16.19 -4.25 -14.52
C GLU A 37 -16.18 -2.83 -15.13
N GLY A 38 -15.70 -1.85 -14.38
CA GLY A 38 -15.54 -0.48 -14.88
C GLY A 38 -14.61 -0.38 -16.08
N VAL A 39 -13.44 -1.02 -16.00
CA VAL A 39 -12.44 -1.04 -17.07
C VAL A 39 -12.95 -1.81 -18.30
N ARG A 40 -13.60 -2.94 -18.13
CA ARG A 40 -14.13 -3.78 -19.23
C ARG A 40 -15.22 -3.12 -20.07
N ARG A 41 -15.83 -2.04 -19.58
CA ARG A 41 -16.73 -1.20 -20.41
C ARG A 41 -16.00 -0.45 -21.51
N HIS A 42 -14.69 -0.33 -21.40
CA HIS A 42 -13.85 0.46 -22.32
C HIS A 42 -12.75 -0.38 -22.99
N VAL A 43 -12.15 -1.31 -22.24
CA VAL A 43 -11.04 -2.15 -22.68
C VAL A 43 -11.48 -3.61 -22.57
N ASN A 44 -11.30 -4.37 -23.66
CA ASN A 44 -11.69 -5.78 -23.71
C ASN A 44 -10.51 -6.75 -24.01
N ASP A 45 -9.30 -6.21 -24.16
CA ASP A 45 -8.10 -7.02 -24.26
C ASP A 45 -7.62 -7.44 -22.87
N PRO A 46 -7.57 -8.75 -22.58
CA PRO A 46 -7.22 -9.23 -21.25
C PRO A 46 -5.78 -8.94 -20.83
N LEU A 47 -4.85 -8.88 -21.78
CA LEU A 47 -3.45 -8.54 -21.49
C LEU A 47 -3.34 -7.07 -21.11
N LEU A 48 -4.01 -6.18 -21.84
CA LEU A 48 -4.04 -4.75 -21.50
C LEU A 48 -4.69 -4.52 -20.14
N GLU A 49 -5.80 -5.22 -19.85
CA GLU A 49 -6.41 -5.20 -18.52
C GLU A 49 -5.40 -5.60 -17.43
N ASP A 50 -4.72 -6.72 -17.59
CA ASP A 50 -3.74 -7.22 -16.61
C ASP A 50 -2.54 -6.27 -16.47
N MET A 51 -2.07 -5.66 -17.55
CA MET A 51 -1.00 -4.63 -17.53
C MET A 51 -1.41 -3.35 -16.77
N LEU A 52 -2.70 -3.00 -16.79
CA LEU A 52 -3.21 -1.88 -16.00
C LEU A 52 -3.35 -2.26 -14.53
N PHE A 53 -3.88 -3.45 -14.24
CA PHE A 53 -4.15 -3.86 -12.86
C PHE A 53 -2.91 -4.25 -12.08
N CYS A 54 -1.90 -4.84 -12.69
CA CYS A 54 -0.71 -5.30 -11.98
C CYS A 54 -0.07 -4.19 -11.12
N PRO A 55 0.33 -3.02 -11.66
CA PRO A 55 0.90 -1.97 -10.84
C PRO A 55 -0.09 -1.38 -9.83
N LEU A 56 -1.37 -1.23 -10.17
CA LEU A 56 -2.36 -0.61 -9.30
C LEU A 56 -2.68 -1.48 -8.09
N MET A 57 -2.79 -2.79 -8.28
CA MET A 57 -3.08 -3.72 -7.19
C MET A 57 -1.91 -3.83 -6.22
N TYR A 58 -0.67 -3.85 -6.71
CA TYR A 58 0.51 -3.87 -5.84
C TYR A 58 0.67 -2.60 -5.00
N TYR A 59 0.10 -1.48 -5.42
CA TYR A 59 0.16 -0.24 -4.65
C TYR A 59 -1.06 0.01 -3.76
N GLY A 60 -2.17 -0.65 -3.96
CA GLY A 60 -3.35 -0.22 -3.25
C GLY A 60 -4.45 -1.23 -2.97
N SER A 61 -4.43 -2.46 -3.50
CA SER A 61 -5.55 -3.36 -3.25
C SER A 61 -5.39 -4.14 -1.94
N ALA A 62 -6.42 -4.10 -1.11
CA ALA A 62 -6.60 -4.98 0.03
C ALA A 62 -7.42 -6.24 -0.31
N THR A 63 -7.97 -6.31 -1.52
CA THR A 63 -8.80 -7.41 -1.99
C THR A 63 -8.12 -8.19 -3.11
N GLU A 64 -8.41 -9.46 -3.18
CA GLU A 64 -7.88 -10.35 -4.21
C GLU A 64 -8.55 -10.09 -5.56
N ARG A 65 -7.77 -10.14 -6.64
CA ARG A 65 -8.19 -10.14 -8.05
C ARG A 65 -8.94 -8.91 -8.55
N ASP A 66 -9.38 -8.03 -7.68
CA ASP A 66 -10.11 -6.80 -8.04
C ASP A 66 -9.89 -5.72 -6.99
N MET A 67 -10.41 -4.53 -7.24
CA MET A 67 -10.45 -3.42 -6.29
C MET A 67 -11.71 -2.59 -6.52
N ASP A 68 -12.00 -1.67 -5.60
CA ASP A 68 -13.02 -0.67 -5.82
C ASP A 68 -12.64 0.27 -6.97
N PHE A 69 -13.62 0.66 -7.79
CA PHE A 69 -13.35 1.51 -8.95
C PHE A 69 -12.88 2.92 -8.56
N GLY A 70 -13.36 3.47 -7.44
CA GLY A 70 -12.86 4.75 -6.93
C GLY A 70 -11.39 4.66 -6.54
N GLN A 71 -11.00 3.58 -5.86
CA GLN A 71 -9.59 3.31 -5.54
C GLN A 71 -8.76 3.13 -6.82
N PHE A 72 -9.27 2.41 -7.81
CA PHE A 72 -8.63 2.26 -9.12
C PHE A 72 -8.39 3.63 -9.77
N VAL A 73 -9.39 4.52 -9.75
CA VAL A 73 -9.28 5.87 -10.34
C VAL A 73 -8.19 6.69 -9.66
N ILE A 74 -8.15 6.69 -8.32
CA ILE A 74 -7.11 7.40 -7.56
C ILE A 74 -5.73 6.89 -7.95
N MET A 75 -5.54 5.57 -7.95
CA MET A 75 -4.27 4.95 -8.26
C MET A 75 -3.88 5.13 -9.74
N PHE A 76 -4.85 5.07 -10.65
CA PHE A 76 -4.62 5.29 -12.07
C PHE A 76 -4.18 6.74 -12.35
N LYS A 77 -4.84 7.73 -11.73
CA LYS A 77 -4.43 9.14 -11.82
C LYS A 77 -2.99 9.30 -11.34
N ALA A 78 -2.69 8.81 -10.14
CA ALA A 78 -1.37 8.94 -9.53
C ALA A 78 -0.27 8.26 -10.34
N LEU A 79 -0.51 7.04 -10.85
CA LEU A 79 0.53 6.25 -11.51
C LEU A 79 0.72 6.63 -12.99
N PHE A 80 -0.39 6.73 -13.75
CA PHE A 80 -0.33 6.84 -15.19
C PHE A 80 -0.54 8.26 -15.74
N LEU A 81 -1.18 9.15 -14.99
CA LEU A 81 -1.48 10.50 -15.47
C LEU A 81 -0.59 11.58 -14.85
N GLU A 82 -0.29 11.47 -13.56
CA GLU A 82 0.47 12.47 -12.80
C GLU A 82 1.93 12.05 -12.57
N GLY A 83 2.16 10.75 -12.44
CA GLY A 83 3.44 10.18 -12.10
C GLY A 83 3.75 10.26 -10.60
N PHE A 84 4.68 9.43 -10.15
CA PHE A 84 5.13 9.43 -8.78
C PHE A 84 6.21 10.47 -8.55
N ALA A 85 6.07 11.20 -7.45
CA ALA A 85 7.10 12.10 -6.96
C ALA A 85 7.52 11.70 -5.55
N ARG A 86 8.76 11.93 -5.26
CA ARG A 86 9.35 11.69 -3.94
C ARG A 86 10.08 12.96 -3.50
N PRO A 87 9.98 13.38 -2.22
CA PRO A 87 10.80 14.46 -1.72
C PRO A 87 12.29 14.13 -1.89
N LEU A 88 13.09 15.11 -2.30
CA LEU A 88 14.52 14.94 -2.57
C LEU A 88 15.28 14.26 -1.43
N GLU A 89 14.94 14.60 -0.17
CA GLU A 89 15.51 13.98 1.03
C GLU A 89 14.68 12.81 1.59
N GLY A 90 13.75 12.27 0.80
CA GLY A 90 12.89 11.16 1.16
C GLY A 90 11.72 11.53 2.09
N VAL A 91 10.97 10.51 2.51
CA VAL A 91 9.74 10.65 3.30
C VAL A 91 9.94 11.36 4.64
N ARG A 92 11.16 11.36 5.18
CA ARG A 92 11.49 12.03 6.46
C ARG A 92 11.19 13.54 6.45
N VAL A 93 11.22 14.19 5.28
CA VAL A 93 10.85 15.60 5.12
C VAL A 93 9.39 15.80 5.48
N ILE A 94 8.52 14.95 4.93
CA ILE A 94 7.08 14.99 5.21
C ILE A 94 6.84 14.76 6.71
N LEU A 95 7.45 13.71 7.27
CA LEU A 95 7.29 13.37 8.68
C LEU A 95 7.79 14.49 9.62
N ARG A 96 8.90 15.13 9.30
CA ARG A 96 9.41 16.28 10.07
C ARG A 96 8.44 17.46 10.03
N THR A 97 7.90 17.76 8.86
CA THR A 97 6.94 18.86 8.67
C THR A 97 5.66 18.60 9.46
N LEU A 98 5.10 17.38 9.36
CA LEU A 98 3.90 16.98 10.12
C LEU A 98 4.15 17.05 11.63
N LEU A 99 5.30 16.53 12.09
CA LEU A 99 5.65 16.55 13.51
C LEU A 99 5.85 17.98 14.05
N ALA A 100 6.43 18.88 13.25
CA ALA A 100 6.57 20.27 13.63
C ALA A 100 5.20 20.95 13.79
N LYS A 101 4.28 20.72 12.86
CA LYS A 101 2.89 21.22 12.95
C LYS A 101 2.15 20.62 14.15
N TYR A 102 2.28 19.32 14.39
CA TYR A 102 1.69 18.65 15.52
C TYR A 102 2.14 19.24 16.87
N ARG A 103 3.44 19.47 17.03
CA ARG A 103 4.00 20.10 18.24
C ARG A 103 3.55 21.56 18.39
N ALA A 104 3.51 22.32 17.31
CA ALA A 104 3.03 23.69 17.32
C ALA A 104 1.55 23.79 17.73
N ALA A 105 0.76 22.76 17.49
CA ALA A 105 -0.61 22.62 17.95
C ALA A 105 -0.73 22.11 19.41
N GLY A 106 0.37 21.96 20.13
CA GLY A 106 0.39 21.48 21.53
C GLY A 106 0.38 19.95 21.65
N GLY A 107 0.60 19.24 20.55
CA GLY A 107 0.62 17.77 20.55
C GLY A 107 1.89 17.21 21.21
N GLU A 108 1.73 16.17 22.02
CA GLU A 108 2.81 15.42 22.65
C GLU A 108 2.98 14.06 21.97
N ARG A 109 4.23 13.65 21.75
CA ARG A 109 4.58 12.33 21.23
C ARG A 109 5.40 11.56 22.26
N ARG A 110 4.91 10.40 22.64
CA ARG A 110 5.64 9.44 23.49
C ARG A 110 6.16 8.30 22.60
N MET A 111 7.45 8.08 22.63
CA MET A 111 8.13 7.00 21.90
C MET A 111 8.46 5.87 22.86
N LYS A 112 8.54 4.65 22.31
CA LYS A 112 8.86 3.43 23.09
C LYS A 112 7.90 3.23 24.29
N CYS A 113 6.64 3.55 24.06
CA CYS A 113 5.59 3.42 25.04
C CYS A 113 4.31 3.03 24.29
N GLY A 114 4.00 1.75 24.28
CA GLY A 114 2.81 1.20 23.65
C GLY A 114 1.58 1.34 24.53
N VAL A 115 0.41 1.12 23.93
CA VAL A 115 -0.84 0.95 24.66
C VAL A 115 -1.03 -0.54 24.88
N ARG A 116 -1.01 -0.96 26.15
CA ARG A 116 -1.19 -2.36 26.55
C ARG A 116 -2.65 -2.76 26.64
N ARG A 117 -3.54 -1.81 27.00
CA ARG A 117 -4.96 -2.07 27.18
C ARG A 117 -5.78 -0.79 26.98
N ILE A 118 -6.96 -0.96 26.43
CA ILE A 118 -7.99 0.08 26.27
C ILE A 118 -9.16 -0.31 27.17
N GLU A 119 -9.40 0.44 28.23
CA GLU A 119 -10.54 0.19 29.12
C GLU A 119 -11.79 0.87 28.59
N ALA A 120 -12.86 0.09 28.41
CA ALA A 120 -14.17 0.57 28.01
C ALA A 120 -15.18 0.48 29.19
N ARG A 121 -15.99 1.53 29.35
CA ARG A 121 -17.09 1.57 30.31
C ARG A 121 -18.30 2.27 29.66
N GLY A 122 -19.46 1.63 29.73
CA GLY A 122 -20.67 2.17 29.13
C GLY A 122 -20.56 2.45 27.63
N GLY A 123 -19.86 1.60 26.88
CA GLY A 123 -19.67 1.74 25.42
C GLY A 123 -18.70 2.85 24.99
N ARG A 124 -17.91 3.39 25.92
CA ARG A 124 -16.91 4.46 25.64
C ARG A 124 -15.55 4.08 26.20
N VAL A 125 -14.49 4.61 25.56
CA VAL A 125 -13.14 4.49 26.11
C VAL A 125 -13.08 5.30 27.41
N ALA A 126 -12.77 4.63 28.51
CA ALA A 126 -12.58 5.24 29.82
C ALA A 126 -11.13 5.61 30.07
N ALA A 127 -10.19 4.72 29.70
CA ALA A 127 -8.76 4.94 29.87
C ALA A 127 -7.94 4.11 28.89
N LEU A 128 -6.72 4.57 28.62
CA LEU A 128 -5.65 3.82 27.97
C LEU A 128 -4.61 3.47 29.03
N ILE A 129 -4.25 2.21 29.13
CA ILE A 129 -3.17 1.75 30.02
C ILE A 129 -1.94 1.52 29.16
N LEU A 130 -0.89 2.26 29.44
CA LEU A 130 0.37 2.16 28.71
C LEU A 130 1.24 1.01 29.22
N ASP A 131 2.30 0.65 28.48
CA ASP A 131 3.20 -0.44 28.85
C ASP A 131 3.89 -0.22 30.19
N ASP A 132 4.16 1.03 30.55
CA ASP A 132 4.76 1.44 31.83
C ASP A 132 3.74 1.52 32.98
N GLY A 133 2.47 1.19 32.73
CA GLY A 133 1.37 1.26 33.70
C GLY A 133 0.73 2.65 33.82
N THR A 134 1.21 3.65 33.09
CA THR A 134 0.60 4.99 33.09
C THR A 134 -0.82 4.91 32.54
N GLU A 135 -1.77 5.55 33.24
CA GLU A 135 -3.14 5.73 32.77
C GLU A 135 -3.27 7.06 32.02
N VAL A 136 -3.86 7.02 30.83
CA VAL A 136 -4.16 8.20 30.02
C VAL A 136 -5.63 8.24 29.73
N THR A 137 -6.27 9.37 29.96
CA THR A 137 -7.67 9.63 29.62
C THR A 137 -7.78 10.62 28.47
N ALA A 138 -8.76 10.43 27.60
CA ALA A 138 -9.04 11.33 26.48
C ALA A 138 -10.53 11.33 26.16
N ARG A 139 -10.99 12.45 25.56
CA ARG A 139 -12.38 12.55 25.08
C ARG A 139 -12.62 11.71 23.83
N GLN A 140 -11.60 11.53 23.03
CA GLN A 140 -11.62 10.74 21.80
C GLN A 140 -10.30 10.00 21.67
N VAL A 141 -10.37 8.78 21.17
CA VAL A 141 -9.21 7.93 20.88
C VAL A 141 -9.30 7.51 19.41
N ILE A 142 -8.21 7.70 18.68
CA ILE A 142 -8.05 7.23 17.31
C ILE A 142 -6.93 6.19 17.32
N SER A 143 -7.26 4.98 16.88
CA SER A 143 -6.28 3.91 16.74
C SER A 143 -5.95 3.69 15.27
N SER A 144 -4.66 3.56 14.95
CA SER A 144 -4.15 3.29 13.61
C SER A 144 -3.38 1.96 13.51
N ILE A 145 -3.45 1.13 14.56
CA ILE A 145 -2.73 -0.15 14.60
C ILE A 145 -3.43 -1.28 13.82
N GLY A 146 -4.66 -1.04 13.36
CA GLY A 146 -5.54 -2.02 12.75
C GLY A 146 -6.78 -2.29 13.61
N ALA A 147 -7.89 -2.65 12.99
CA ALA A 147 -9.13 -2.92 13.71
C ALA A 147 -9.02 -4.20 14.57
N PRO A 148 -8.55 -5.35 14.04
CA PRO A 148 -8.39 -6.56 14.84
C PRO A 148 -7.43 -6.38 16.03
N GLU A 149 -6.33 -5.65 15.82
CA GLU A 149 -5.34 -5.36 16.87
C GLU A 149 -5.91 -4.45 17.92
N THR A 150 -6.67 -3.42 17.53
CA THR A 150 -7.35 -2.52 18.45
C THR A 150 -8.38 -3.26 19.28
N GLU A 151 -9.21 -4.10 18.65
CA GLU A 151 -10.22 -4.91 19.33
C GLU A 151 -9.63 -5.82 20.40
N ARG A 152 -8.46 -6.42 20.14
CA ARG A 152 -7.76 -7.27 21.15
C ARG A 152 -7.30 -6.51 22.37
N LEU A 153 -7.06 -5.22 22.27
CA LEU A 153 -6.63 -4.37 23.39
C LEU A 153 -7.82 -3.91 24.26
N ILE A 154 -9.05 -3.95 23.74
CA ILE A 154 -10.22 -3.45 24.46
C ILE A 154 -10.66 -4.44 25.54
N THR A 155 -10.90 -3.93 26.74
CA THR A 155 -11.42 -4.67 27.89
C THR A 155 -12.58 -3.90 28.53
N GLY A 156 -13.49 -4.63 29.21
CA GLY A 156 -14.65 -4.02 29.91
C GLY A 156 -15.95 -4.09 29.11
N ASP A 157 -16.83 -3.12 29.33
CA ASP A 157 -18.15 -3.09 28.70
C ASP A 157 -18.06 -2.64 27.26
N VAL A 158 -18.05 -3.61 26.34
CA VAL A 158 -17.96 -3.34 24.91
C VAL A 158 -19.31 -3.62 24.26
N PRO A 159 -19.77 -2.75 23.34
CA PRO A 159 -20.96 -3.06 22.55
C PRO A 159 -20.79 -4.40 21.81
N ASN A 160 -21.89 -5.17 21.71
CA ASN A 160 -21.92 -6.43 20.96
C ASN A 160 -21.28 -6.27 19.57
N GLY A 161 -20.24 -7.02 19.27
CA GLY A 161 -19.52 -6.98 17.99
C GLY A 161 -18.00 -7.06 18.08
N GLN A 162 -17.42 -7.22 19.27
CA GLN A 162 -15.97 -7.39 19.43
C GLN A 162 -15.48 -8.69 18.81
N GLY A 163 -14.36 -8.60 18.13
CA GLY A 163 -13.67 -9.76 17.56
C GLY A 163 -14.26 -10.25 16.23
N THR A 164 -15.08 -9.41 15.56
CA THR A 164 -15.73 -9.78 14.28
C THR A 164 -15.00 -9.24 13.05
N THR A 165 -14.07 -8.32 13.23
CA THR A 165 -13.32 -7.78 12.09
C THR A 165 -12.35 -8.85 11.58
N PRO A 166 -12.55 -9.39 10.37
CA PRO A 166 -11.64 -10.40 9.84
C PRO A 166 -10.27 -9.77 9.55
N ALA A 167 -9.22 -10.54 9.80
CA ALA A 167 -7.89 -10.18 9.33
C ALA A 167 -7.85 -10.21 7.80
N GLY A 168 -7.04 -9.34 7.20
CA GLY A 168 -6.81 -9.37 5.76
C GLY A 168 -6.14 -10.68 5.31
N ASN A 169 -6.41 -11.09 4.07
CA ASN A 169 -5.86 -12.32 3.49
C ASN A 169 -4.53 -12.11 2.77
N LEU A 170 -4.24 -10.87 2.37
CA LEU A 170 -3.06 -10.52 1.60
C LEU A 170 -1.96 -10.01 2.51
N SER A 171 -0.75 -10.44 2.26
CA SER A 171 0.46 -9.89 2.85
C SER A 171 1.60 -9.90 1.83
N PHE A 172 2.67 -9.21 2.16
CA PHE A 172 3.82 -9.09 1.30
C PHE A 172 5.09 -9.48 2.06
N VAL A 173 6.06 -9.98 1.32
CA VAL A 173 7.45 -10.02 1.73
C VAL A 173 8.23 -9.04 0.88
N GLU A 174 9.14 -8.31 1.50
CA GLU A 174 10.08 -7.46 0.80
C GLU A 174 11.50 -7.92 1.12
N THR A 175 12.29 -8.13 0.06
CA THR A 175 13.72 -8.34 0.18
C THR A 175 14.47 -7.05 -0.15
N ILE A 176 15.55 -6.78 0.57
CA ILE A 176 16.45 -5.66 0.31
C ILE A 176 17.84 -6.24 0.11
N SER A 177 18.29 -6.23 -1.15
CA SER A 177 19.64 -6.67 -1.51
C SER A 177 20.58 -5.47 -1.49
N VAL A 178 21.62 -5.55 -0.67
CA VAL A 178 22.70 -4.55 -0.61
C VAL A 178 23.86 -5.09 -1.42
N LEU A 179 24.28 -4.35 -2.43
CA LEU A 179 25.27 -4.75 -3.42
C LEU A 179 26.56 -3.92 -3.25
N ASN A 180 27.69 -4.52 -3.54
CA ASN A 180 29.00 -3.85 -3.53
C ASN A 180 29.31 -3.08 -4.83
N ARG A 181 28.33 -2.93 -5.71
CA ARG A 181 28.43 -2.21 -6.99
C ARG A 181 27.08 -1.61 -7.36
N GLU A 182 27.08 -0.68 -8.28
CA GLU A 182 25.83 -0.08 -8.80
C GLU A 182 24.99 -1.13 -9.53
N PRO A 183 23.66 -1.11 -9.35
CA PRO A 183 22.76 -2.02 -10.08
C PRO A 183 22.90 -1.93 -11.61
N ALA A 184 23.21 -0.76 -12.15
CA ALA A 184 23.46 -0.57 -13.58
C ALA A 184 24.63 -1.41 -14.11
N GLU A 185 25.66 -1.67 -13.29
CA GLU A 185 26.80 -2.54 -13.67
C GLU A 185 26.39 -4.02 -13.78
N LEU A 186 25.27 -4.37 -13.20
CA LEU A 186 24.67 -5.72 -13.25
C LEU A 186 23.60 -5.85 -14.35
N GLY A 187 23.45 -4.84 -15.18
CA GLY A 187 22.50 -4.84 -16.29
C GLY A 187 21.10 -4.31 -15.93
N TRP A 188 20.90 -3.81 -14.71
CA TRP A 188 19.67 -3.09 -14.39
C TRP A 188 19.66 -1.75 -15.13
N GLY A 189 18.54 -1.44 -15.79
CA GLY A 189 18.39 -0.19 -16.53
C GLY A 189 18.24 1.04 -15.64
N GLY A 190 17.80 2.16 -16.24
CA GLY A 190 17.55 3.42 -15.53
C GLY A 190 16.19 3.50 -14.83
N ASP A 191 15.36 2.46 -14.92
CA ASP A 191 14.05 2.45 -14.30
C ASP A 191 14.15 2.39 -12.77
N THR A 192 13.37 3.19 -12.09
CA THR A 192 13.34 3.22 -10.62
C THR A 192 12.43 2.15 -10.03
N ILE A 193 11.34 1.84 -10.76
CA ILE A 193 10.33 0.87 -10.33
C ILE A 193 9.90 0.07 -11.56
N VAL A 194 9.92 -1.26 -11.42
CA VAL A 194 9.49 -2.21 -12.45
C VAL A 194 8.45 -3.13 -11.85
N PHE A 195 7.26 -3.16 -12.44
CA PHE A 195 6.26 -4.18 -12.14
C PHE A 195 6.43 -5.33 -13.11
N PHE A 196 6.40 -6.54 -12.60
CA PHE A 196 6.55 -7.72 -13.44
C PHE A 196 5.43 -8.73 -13.19
N ASN A 197 5.10 -9.48 -14.22
CA ASN A 197 4.27 -10.67 -14.16
C ASN A 197 4.80 -11.68 -15.19
N ASP A 198 5.18 -12.85 -14.71
CA ASP A 198 5.69 -13.99 -15.50
C ASP A 198 4.63 -15.10 -15.60
N SER A 199 3.36 -14.72 -15.64
CA SER A 199 2.24 -15.62 -15.81
C SER A 199 1.45 -15.23 -17.06
N GLU A 200 0.79 -16.20 -17.70
CA GLU A 200 -0.11 -15.94 -18.84
C GLU A 200 -1.20 -14.92 -18.48
N ARG A 201 -1.70 -14.99 -17.24
CA ARG A 201 -2.67 -14.06 -16.66
C ARG A 201 -2.18 -13.58 -15.31
N PHE A 202 -2.36 -12.30 -15.04
CA PHE A 202 -2.07 -11.72 -13.73
C PHE A 202 -3.10 -12.17 -12.68
N ASP A 203 -2.63 -12.84 -11.65
CA ASP A 203 -3.45 -13.29 -10.53
C ASP A 203 -2.93 -12.68 -9.20
N TYR A 204 -3.55 -11.59 -8.78
CA TYR A 204 -3.27 -10.98 -7.50
C TYR A 204 -4.14 -11.64 -6.44
N SER A 205 -3.65 -12.72 -5.86
CA SER A 205 -4.34 -13.49 -4.82
C SER A 205 -3.37 -14.04 -3.80
N ARG A 206 -3.88 -14.46 -2.65
CA ARG A 206 -3.09 -15.14 -1.64
C ARG A 206 -2.36 -16.33 -2.25
N PRO A 207 -1.02 -16.37 -2.25
CA PRO A 207 -0.28 -17.44 -2.91
C PRO A 207 -0.48 -18.79 -2.24
N GLN A 208 -0.35 -19.88 -2.99
CA GLN A 208 -0.34 -21.24 -2.45
C GLN A 208 1.00 -21.55 -1.76
N GLU A 209 2.08 -21.04 -2.32
CA GLU A 209 3.43 -21.14 -1.78
C GLU A 209 3.70 -20.02 -0.74
N ASP A 210 4.86 -20.04 -0.12
CA ASP A 210 5.24 -19.04 0.89
C ASP A 210 5.34 -17.63 0.29
N VAL A 211 5.74 -17.54 -0.97
CA VAL A 211 5.88 -16.31 -1.76
C VAL A 211 5.42 -16.56 -3.19
N ASP A 212 4.68 -15.64 -3.79
CA ASP A 212 4.46 -15.61 -5.24
C ASP A 212 5.65 -14.93 -5.94
N THR A 213 6.49 -15.70 -6.58
CA THR A 213 7.64 -15.21 -7.33
C THR A 213 7.32 -14.88 -8.78
N ARG A 214 6.09 -15.10 -9.24
CA ARG A 214 5.67 -14.88 -10.63
C ARG A 214 5.24 -13.44 -10.90
N SER A 215 4.91 -12.70 -9.87
CA SER A 215 4.55 -11.29 -9.99
C SER A 215 5.10 -10.47 -8.82
N GLY A 216 5.31 -9.19 -9.04
CA GLY A 216 5.86 -8.33 -8.00
C GLY A 216 6.28 -6.97 -8.46
N VAL A 217 7.00 -6.31 -7.56
CA VAL A 217 7.57 -4.97 -7.77
C VAL A 217 9.06 -5.02 -7.48
N ILE A 218 9.86 -4.55 -8.42
CA ILE A 218 11.29 -4.33 -8.24
C ILE A 218 11.52 -2.82 -8.13
N CYS A 219 12.17 -2.38 -7.07
CA CYS A 219 12.56 -0.99 -6.89
C CYS A 219 14.09 -0.90 -6.86
N ILE A 220 14.63 0.04 -7.64
CA ILE A 220 16.06 0.31 -7.73
C ILE A 220 16.32 1.72 -7.21
N PRO A 221 16.54 1.88 -5.88
CA PRO A 221 16.70 3.19 -5.26
C PRO A 221 17.84 4.02 -5.83
N ASN A 222 18.90 3.39 -6.37
CA ASN A 222 20.02 4.10 -7.00
C ASN A 222 19.60 4.99 -8.18
N ASN A 223 18.49 4.66 -8.84
CA ASN A 223 17.97 5.40 -9.99
C ASN A 223 17.12 6.62 -9.61
N PHE A 224 16.87 6.88 -8.32
CA PHE A 224 16.23 8.11 -7.89
C PHE A 224 17.22 9.29 -7.95
N GLU A 225 16.70 10.48 -8.21
CA GLU A 225 17.48 11.71 -8.09
C GLU A 225 17.65 12.11 -6.62
N TYR A 226 18.89 12.23 -6.18
CA TYR A 226 19.23 12.68 -4.81
C TYR A 226 19.76 14.12 -4.75
N GLY A 227 19.75 14.85 -5.88
CA GLY A 227 20.24 16.22 -6.04
C GLY A 227 21.77 16.29 -6.07
N ALA A 228 22.28 17.38 -6.65
CA ALA A 228 23.68 17.85 -6.67
C ALA A 228 24.78 16.78 -6.53
N GLY A 229 24.75 15.73 -7.35
CA GLY A 229 25.81 14.71 -7.38
C GLY A 229 25.80 13.72 -6.21
N ARG A 230 24.78 13.71 -5.36
CA ARG A 230 24.61 12.69 -4.33
C ARG A 230 24.25 11.36 -4.98
N ARG A 231 24.92 10.30 -4.52
CA ARG A 231 24.61 8.91 -4.85
C ARG A 231 24.49 8.11 -3.57
N LEU A 232 23.79 6.99 -3.64
CA LEU A 232 23.82 6.01 -2.55
C LEU A 232 25.22 5.40 -2.48
N PRO A 233 25.75 5.12 -1.27
CA PRO A 233 27.06 4.52 -1.12
C PRO A 233 27.11 3.06 -1.56
N GLU A 234 25.95 2.42 -1.67
CA GLU A 234 25.79 1.00 -1.96
C GLU A 234 24.76 0.83 -3.08
N GLY A 235 24.87 -0.24 -3.84
CA GLY A 235 23.82 -0.66 -4.76
C GLY A 235 22.67 -1.27 -3.98
N LEU A 236 21.44 -0.89 -4.32
CA LEU A 236 20.24 -1.40 -3.67
C LEU A 236 19.24 -1.92 -4.70
N VAL A 237 18.76 -3.14 -4.48
CA VAL A 237 17.62 -3.71 -5.19
C VAL A 237 16.61 -4.21 -4.16
N ARG A 238 15.37 -3.77 -4.29
CA ARG A 238 14.27 -4.19 -3.42
C ARG A 238 13.25 -4.93 -4.27
N VAL A 239 12.80 -6.07 -3.78
CA VAL A 239 11.76 -6.86 -4.44
C VAL A 239 10.63 -7.11 -3.46
N THR A 240 9.42 -6.75 -3.86
CA THR A 240 8.20 -6.97 -3.07
C THR A 240 7.29 -7.93 -3.81
N CYS A 241 6.91 -9.03 -3.15
CA CYS A 241 6.02 -10.04 -3.68
C CYS A 241 4.91 -10.37 -2.68
N LEU A 242 3.79 -10.92 -3.16
CA LEU A 242 2.76 -11.47 -2.29
C LEU A 242 3.30 -12.66 -1.49
N ALA A 243 2.91 -12.77 -0.23
CA ALA A 243 3.38 -13.80 0.68
C ALA A 243 2.28 -14.35 1.60
N ARG A 244 2.54 -15.53 2.15
CA ARG A 244 1.67 -16.23 3.11
C ARG A 244 2.07 -15.85 4.53
N HIS A 245 1.40 -14.84 5.12
CA HIS A 245 1.67 -14.39 6.49
C HIS A 245 1.63 -15.55 7.52
N ASP A 246 0.64 -16.43 7.43
CA ASP A 246 0.47 -17.56 8.34
C ASP A 246 1.65 -18.55 8.30
N ARG A 247 2.27 -18.74 7.14
CA ARG A 247 3.46 -19.60 7.01
C ARG A 247 4.71 -18.90 7.54
N TRP A 248 4.88 -17.62 7.21
CA TRP A 248 6.04 -16.84 7.70
C TRP A 248 6.05 -16.72 9.22
N THR A 249 4.90 -16.47 9.85
CA THR A 249 4.81 -16.38 11.32
C THR A 249 4.94 -17.72 12.03
N ALA A 250 4.78 -18.84 11.34
CA ALA A 250 5.01 -20.17 11.88
C ALA A 250 6.47 -20.66 11.74
N MET A 251 7.32 -19.93 11.01
CA MET A 251 8.75 -20.26 10.91
C MET A 251 9.45 -19.94 12.22
N PRO A 252 10.38 -20.81 12.69
CA PRO A 252 11.18 -20.50 13.85
C PRO A 252 12.08 -19.28 13.58
N GLU A 253 12.26 -18.45 14.61
CA GLU A 253 13.28 -17.39 14.57
C GLU A 253 14.67 -18.06 14.55
N GLU A 254 15.49 -17.76 13.54
CA GLU A 254 16.89 -18.22 13.47
C GLU A 254 17.81 -17.33 14.32
#